data_6f0b9321288ae7816083393dbd062455
#
_entry.id   6f0b9321288ae7816083393dbd062455
#
_cell.length_a   1.000
_cell.length_b   1.000
_cell.length_c   1.000
_cell.angle_alpha   90.00
_cell.angle_beta   90.00
_cell.angle_gamma   90.00
#
_symmetry.space_group_name_H-M   'P 1'
#
loop_
_entity.id
_entity.type
_entity.pdbx_description
1 polymer ?
#
loop_
_entity_poly.entity_id
_entity_poly.type
_entity_poly.pdbx_seq_one_letter_code
_entity_poly.pdbx_strand_id
1 'polypeptide(L)'
;SIPKFLLFGGSWGSTLALLYALKYTPRVTGLILRGVFLARQEDRDWFLSPNGCAAQLFPEYYRKFTKDVPKPVTSNSVCDFYSAMVRSSNDVLRHSALKRWYQWEERLSRITLPPGVGDSTTNYPMQLVTCLATLECHFLSNQCFLDENYILENISKISHIPGTIVHGRYDMICKTEAAEALHKAWPQSQLQIIPDAGHSTSEPSIGYALCRATRDMSRFIQESSK
;
A
#
# COMPACT_ATOMS: atom_id res chain seq x y z
N SER A 1 -20.83 -21.88 3.78
CA SER A 1 -19.70 -21.03 4.22
C SER A 1 -18.38 -21.63 3.72
N ILE A 2 -17.41 -20.81 3.35
CA ILE A 2 -16.06 -21.25 3.00
C ILE A 2 -15.27 -21.38 4.31
N PRO A 3 -14.81 -22.58 4.71
CA PRO A 3 -14.19 -22.77 6.03
C PRO A 3 -12.77 -22.20 6.08
N LYS A 4 -11.96 -22.38 5.03
CA LYS A 4 -10.58 -21.91 4.90
C LYS A 4 -10.33 -21.31 3.53
N PHE A 5 -9.42 -20.35 3.42
CA PHE A 5 -9.04 -19.71 2.15
C PHE A 5 -7.64 -19.11 2.18
N LEU A 6 -7.08 -18.93 1.00
CA LEU A 6 -5.88 -18.16 0.76
C LEU A 6 -6.24 -16.66 0.75
N LEU A 7 -5.42 -15.84 1.39
CA LEU A 7 -5.52 -14.38 1.32
C LEU A 7 -4.56 -13.83 0.26
N PHE A 8 -5.09 -12.94 -0.59
CA PHE A 8 -4.30 -12.19 -1.55
C PHE A 8 -4.54 -10.69 -1.30
N GLY A 9 -3.49 -9.95 -0.96
CA GLY A 9 -3.59 -8.54 -0.65
C GLY A 9 -2.40 -7.72 -1.12
N GLY A 10 -2.67 -6.54 -1.68
CA GLY A 10 -1.61 -5.62 -2.09
C GLY A 10 -1.81 -4.23 -1.49
N SER A 11 -0.70 -3.54 -1.14
CA SER A 11 -0.75 -2.20 -0.55
C SER A 11 -1.57 -2.20 0.75
N TRP A 12 -2.57 -1.33 0.89
CA TRP A 12 -3.54 -1.40 1.99
C TRP A 12 -4.18 -2.80 2.15
N GLY A 13 -4.38 -3.51 1.05
CA GLY A 13 -4.87 -4.90 1.09
C GLY A 13 -3.90 -5.87 1.76
N SER A 14 -2.59 -5.60 1.78
CA SER A 14 -1.62 -6.41 2.54
C SER A 14 -1.80 -6.23 4.05
N THR A 15 -2.05 -5.00 4.50
CA THR A 15 -2.41 -4.69 5.89
C THR A 15 -3.67 -5.42 6.31
N LEU A 16 -4.74 -5.32 5.50
CA LEU A 16 -6.01 -6.00 5.79
C LEU A 16 -5.87 -7.53 5.82
N ALA A 17 -5.09 -8.11 4.91
CA ALA A 17 -4.83 -9.55 4.87
C ALA A 17 -4.10 -10.02 6.14
N LEU A 18 -3.07 -9.27 6.57
CA LEU A 18 -2.34 -9.57 7.79
C LEU A 18 -3.23 -9.44 9.03
N LEU A 19 -3.99 -8.36 9.16
CA LEU A 19 -4.93 -8.17 10.28
C LEU A 19 -6.01 -9.26 10.32
N TYR A 20 -6.53 -9.65 9.15
CA TYR A 20 -7.49 -10.76 9.08
C TYR A 20 -6.85 -12.07 9.55
N ALA A 21 -5.65 -12.38 9.09
CA ALA A 21 -4.93 -13.59 9.49
C ALA A 21 -4.63 -13.61 10.99
N LEU A 22 -4.21 -12.48 11.56
CA LEU A 22 -3.97 -12.35 13.01
C LEU A 22 -5.23 -12.59 13.83
N LYS A 23 -6.39 -12.13 13.32
CA LYS A 23 -7.68 -12.27 14.03
C LYS A 23 -8.36 -13.61 13.82
N TYR A 24 -8.23 -14.20 12.63
CA TYR A 24 -8.93 -15.42 12.23
C TYR A 24 -7.98 -16.48 11.68
N THR A 25 -6.86 -16.68 12.37
CA THR A 25 -5.77 -17.59 12.02
C THR A 25 -6.22 -18.97 11.52
N PRO A 26 -7.19 -19.68 12.16
CA PRO A 26 -7.61 -21.02 11.72
C PRO A 26 -8.29 -21.04 10.35
N ARG A 27 -8.70 -19.88 9.82
CA ARG A 27 -9.38 -19.76 8.52
C ARG A 27 -8.42 -19.50 7.36
N VAL A 28 -7.12 -19.26 7.63
CA VAL A 28 -6.15 -18.86 6.61
C VAL A 28 -5.23 -20.01 6.28
N THR A 29 -5.18 -20.39 5.01
CA THR A 29 -4.29 -21.45 4.51
C THR A 29 -2.96 -20.94 3.97
N GLY A 30 -2.87 -19.65 3.67
CA GLY A 30 -1.66 -19.00 3.15
C GLY A 30 -1.93 -17.53 2.84
N LEU A 31 -0.86 -16.75 2.63
CA LEU A 31 -0.95 -15.35 2.24
C LEU A 31 -0.05 -15.07 1.03
N ILE A 32 -0.56 -14.27 0.10
CA ILE A 32 0.23 -13.65 -0.97
C ILE A 32 0.09 -12.15 -0.82
N LEU A 33 1.19 -11.48 -0.55
CA LEU A 33 1.23 -10.05 -0.28
C LEU A 33 2.05 -9.31 -1.33
N ARG A 34 1.60 -8.12 -1.74
CA ARG A 34 2.34 -7.24 -2.65
C ARG A 34 2.42 -5.83 -2.07
N GLY A 35 3.61 -5.21 -2.19
CA GLY A 35 3.79 -3.84 -1.74
C GLY A 35 3.35 -3.70 -0.28
N VAL A 36 4.07 -4.38 0.62
CA VAL A 36 3.69 -4.47 2.04
C VAL A 36 3.62 -3.10 2.68
N PHE A 37 2.49 -2.82 3.31
CA PHE A 37 2.26 -1.64 4.13
C PHE A 37 1.95 -2.09 5.57
N LEU A 38 2.84 -1.74 6.51
CA LEU A 38 2.70 -2.14 7.92
C LEU A 38 1.94 -1.13 8.77
N ALA A 39 1.56 0.00 8.18
CA ALA A 39 0.80 1.09 8.79
C ALA A 39 1.54 1.80 9.96
N ARG A 40 2.87 1.70 10.04
CA ARG A 40 3.71 2.40 11.00
C ARG A 40 3.83 3.89 10.65
N GLN A 41 4.25 4.70 11.61
CA GLN A 41 4.53 6.13 11.34
C GLN A 41 5.58 6.29 10.22
N GLU A 42 6.64 5.52 10.25
CA GLU A 42 7.70 5.58 9.24
C GLU A 42 7.25 5.15 7.83
N ASP A 43 6.22 4.29 7.70
CA ASP A 43 5.63 3.93 6.42
C ASP A 43 4.82 5.10 5.85
N ARG A 44 4.10 5.85 6.71
CA ARG A 44 3.42 7.09 6.31
C ARG A 44 4.40 8.20 5.95
N ASP A 45 5.50 8.31 6.72
CA ASP A 45 6.55 9.30 6.47
C ASP A 45 7.26 9.08 5.13
N TRP A 46 7.50 7.82 4.76
CA TRP A 46 8.06 7.45 3.46
C TRP A 46 7.27 8.04 2.28
N PHE A 47 5.96 7.99 2.35
CA PHE A 47 5.03 8.36 1.29
C PHE A 47 4.64 9.85 1.34
N LEU A 48 4.50 10.44 2.54
CA LEU A 48 3.84 11.74 2.74
C LEU A 48 4.72 12.82 3.40
N SER A 49 5.83 12.45 4.03
CA SER A 49 6.70 13.43 4.69
C SER A 49 7.59 14.16 3.68
N PRO A 50 7.96 15.43 3.93
CA PRO A 50 8.93 16.17 3.13
C PRO A 50 10.32 15.53 3.11
N ASN A 51 10.64 14.74 4.13
CA ASN A 51 11.89 13.98 4.24
C ASN A 51 11.74 12.54 3.73
N GLY A 52 10.55 12.14 3.31
CA GLY A 52 10.28 10.81 2.75
C GLY A 52 10.87 10.65 1.34
N CYS A 53 11.10 9.41 0.94
CA CYS A 53 11.67 9.09 -0.36
C CYS A 53 10.87 9.69 -1.52
N ALA A 54 9.54 9.61 -1.47
CA ALA A 54 8.67 10.13 -2.51
C ALA A 54 8.87 11.64 -2.74
N ALA A 55 8.92 12.43 -1.67
CA ALA A 55 9.13 13.87 -1.76
C ALA A 55 10.54 14.22 -2.27
N GLN A 56 11.55 13.44 -1.91
CA GLN A 56 12.93 13.66 -2.33
C GLN A 56 13.17 13.32 -3.81
N LEU A 57 12.48 12.31 -4.33
CA LEU A 57 12.59 11.91 -5.74
C LEU A 57 11.71 12.73 -6.68
N PHE A 58 10.58 13.24 -6.18
CA PHE A 58 9.60 14.01 -6.96
C PHE A 58 9.28 15.36 -6.32
N PRO A 59 10.28 16.24 -6.05
CA PRO A 59 10.09 17.46 -5.28
C PRO A 59 9.12 18.45 -5.93
N GLU A 60 9.05 18.48 -7.27
CA GLU A 60 8.15 19.36 -8.03
C GLU A 60 6.68 18.93 -7.91
N TYR A 61 6.42 17.63 -7.87
CA TYR A 61 5.07 17.09 -7.64
C TYR A 61 4.68 17.21 -6.16
N TYR A 62 5.62 16.97 -5.26
CA TYR A 62 5.39 17.12 -3.82
C TYR A 62 5.02 18.57 -3.46
N ARG A 63 5.70 19.58 -4.01
CA ARG A 63 5.33 20.99 -3.82
C ARG A 63 3.91 21.30 -4.30
N LYS A 64 3.47 20.73 -5.43
CA LYS A 64 2.09 20.88 -5.93
C LYS A 64 1.09 20.17 -5.02
N PHE A 65 1.43 18.98 -4.57
CA PHE A 65 0.62 18.17 -3.65
C PHE A 65 0.41 18.90 -2.31
N THR A 66 1.46 19.47 -1.72
CA THR A 66 1.41 20.05 -0.39
C THR A 66 1.23 21.58 -0.33
N LYS A 67 0.96 22.24 -1.48
CA LYS A 67 0.93 23.72 -1.59
C LYS A 67 -0.01 24.41 -0.59
N ASP A 68 -1.14 23.78 -0.25
CA ASP A 68 -2.17 24.32 0.63
C ASP A 68 -2.17 23.64 2.03
N VAL A 69 -1.25 22.69 2.27
CA VAL A 69 -1.12 22.03 3.57
C VAL A 69 -0.55 23.02 4.60
N PRO A 70 -1.15 23.10 5.80
CA PRO A 70 -0.63 23.95 6.87
C PRO A 70 0.81 23.58 7.24
N LYS A 71 1.59 24.61 7.58
CA LYS A 71 2.99 24.41 8.03
C LYS A 71 3.07 24.29 9.55
N PRO A 72 4.01 23.49 10.07
CA PRO A 72 5.00 22.70 9.33
C PRO A 72 4.37 21.51 8.59
N VAL A 73 4.84 21.23 7.36
CA VAL A 73 4.37 20.08 6.59
C VAL A 73 4.98 18.80 7.20
N THR A 74 4.13 17.89 7.62
CA THR A 74 4.45 16.55 8.13
C THR A 74 3.51 15.55 7.47
N SER A 75 3.78 14.25 7.56
CA SER A 75 2.84 13.23 7.08
C SER A 75 1.46 13.37 7.75
N ASN A 76 1.43 13.65 9.05
CA ASN A 76 0.17 13.85 9.78
C ASN A 76 -0.58 15.09 9.28
N SER A 77 0.08 16.24 9.13
CA SER A 77 -0.58 17.46 8.62
C SER A 77 -1.10 17.29 7.18
N VAL A 78 -0.42 16.48 6.35
CA VAL A 78 -0.90 16.11 5.02
C VAL A 78 -2.15 15.23 5.12
N CYS A 79 -2.14 14.19 5.95
CA CYS A 79 -3.29 13.31 6.16
C CYS A 79 -4.52 14.08 6.67
N ASP A 80 -4.34 14.94 7.67
CA ASP A 80 -5.43 15.74 8.28
C ASP A 80 -6.02 16.72 7.27
N PHE A 81 -5.16 17.44 6.54
CA PHE A 81 -5.60 18.37 5.50
C PHE A 81 -6.42 17.67 4.42
N TYR A 82 -5.90 16.58 3.85
CA TYR A 82 -6.60 15.86 2.79
C TYR A 82 -7.86 15.17 3.30
N SER A 83 -7.84 14.60 4.51
CA SER A 83 -9.03 14.01 5.14
C SER A 83 -10.17 15.01 5.32
N ALA A 84 -9.85 16.29 5.63
CA ALA A 84 -10.85 17.37 5.69
C ALA A 84 -11.32 17.78 4.28
N MET A 85 -10.38 17.96 3.35
CA MET A 85 -10.69 18.51 2.02
C MET A 85 -11.48 17.54 1.13
N VAL A 86 -11.20 16.23 1.16
CA VAL A 86 -11.95 15.23 0.36
C VAL A 86 -13.41 15.07 0.82
N ARG A 87 -13.73 15.57 2.02
CA ARG A 87 -15.09 15.60 2.60
C ARG A 87 -15.72 16.99 2.63
N SER A 88 -15.07 17.99 2.04
CA SER A 88 -15.57 19.37 2.01
C SER A 88 -16.94 19.44 1.31
N SER A 89 -17.83 20.27 1.85
CA SER A 89 -19.10 20.64 1.21
C SER A 89 -18.92 21.54 -0.02
N ASN A 90 -17.76 22.20 -0.12
CA ASN A 90 -17.39 22.96 -1.32
C ASN A 90 -16.86 22.02 -2.40
N ASP A 91 -17.63 21.84 -3.48
CA ASP A 91 -17.34 20.93 -4.57
C ASP A 91 -16.01 21.22 -5.25
N VAL A 92 -15.64 22.48 -5.42
CA VAL A 92 -14.39 22.89 -6.09
C VAL A 92 -13.18 22.44 -5.24
N LEU A 93 -13.21 22.69 -3.95
CA LEU A 93 -12.15 22.29 -3.02
C LEU A 93 -12.06 20.77 -2.94
N ARG A 94 -13.21 20.09 -2.82
CA ARG A 94 -13.27 18.63 -2.75
C ARG A 94 -12.69 17.98 -4.01
N HIS A 95 -13.14 18.38 -5.21
CA HIS A 95 -12.62 17.82 -6.47
C HIS A 95 -11.12 18.12 -6.67
N SER A 96 -10.68 19.31 -6.28
CA SER A 96 -9.26 19.66 -6.35
C SER A 96 -8.41 18.77 -5.45
N ALA A 97 -8.85 18.50 -4.22
CA ALA A 97 -8.15 17.64 -3.27
C ALA A 97 -8.12 16.17 -3.74
N LEU A 98 -9.27 15.63 -4.16
CA LEU A 98 -9.39 14.28 -4.72
C LEU A 98 -8.42 14.06 -5.90
N LYS A 99 -8.42 15.01 -6.84
CA LYS A 99 -7.54 14.95 -8.00
C LYS A 99 -6.06 14.99 -7.62
N ARG A 100 -5.67 15.89 -6.69
CA ARG A 100 -4.27 16.02 -6.26
C ARG A 100 -3.77 14.80 -5.52
N TRP A 101 -4.61 14.21 -4.65
CA TRP A 101 -4.27 12.95 -3.97
C TRP A 101 -4.00 11.83 -4.96
N TYR A 102 -4.95 11.61 -5.87
CA TYR A 102 -4.83 10.57 -6.90
C TYR A 102 -3.63 10.79 -7.83
N GLN A 103 -3.36 12.04 -8.24
CA GLN A 103 -2.20 12.36 -9.07
C GLN A 103 -0.88 12.09 -8.36
N TRP A 104 -0.81 12.37 -7.05
CA TRP A 104 0.37 12.07 -6.25
C TRP A 104 0.63 10.56 -6.21
N GLU A 105 -0.37 9.78 -5.87
CA GLU A 105 -0.26 8.32 -5.79
C GLU A 105 0.04 7.68 -7.15
N GLU A 106 -0.69 8.06 -8.20
CA GLU A 106 -0.47 7.54 -9.55
C GLU A 106 0.96 7.81 -10.03
N ARG A 107 1.51 8.99 -9.70
CA ARG A 107 2.89 9.34 -10.06
C ARG A 107 3.92 8.43 -9.41
N LEU A 108 3.66 7.97 -8.20
CA LEU A 108 4.57 7.14 -7.41
C LEU A 108 4.40 5.64 -7.65
N SER A 109 3.27 5.25 -8.24
CA SER A 109 2.88 3.84 -8.33
C SER A 109 3.73 3.04 -9.32
N ARG A 110 4.40 3.70 -10.28
CA ARG A 110 5.17 3.06 -11.36
C ARG A 110 6.50 3.73 -11.57
N ILE A 111 7.50 2.95 -12.02
CA ILE A 111 8.79 3.49 -12.44
C ILE A 111 8.61 4.38 -13.67
N THR A 112 7.88 3.88 -14.66
CA THR A 112 7.60 4.60 -15.89
C THR A 112 6.11 4.79 -16.06
N LEU A 113 5.67 6.05 -16.13
CA LEU A 113 4.28 6.35 -16.44
C LEU A 113 4.03 6.22 -17.95
N PRO A 114 2.90 5.62 -18.36
CA PRO A 114 2.45 5.70 -19.74
C PRO A 114 2.29 7.17 -20.18
N PRO A 115 2.50 7.49 -21.47
CA PRO A 115 2.27 8.84 -21.98
C PRO A 115 0.87 9.37 -21.64
N GLY A 116 0.79 10.60 -21.13
CA GLY A 116 -0.46 11.25 -20.76
C GLY A 116 -1.01 10.88 -19.38
N VAL A 117 -0.44 9.91 -18.67
CA VAL A 117 -0.82 9.59 -17.29
C VAL A 117 -0.12 10.56 -16.35
N GLY A 118 -0.88 11.13 -15.40
CA GLY A 118 -0.36 12.11 -14.44
C GLY A 118 -0.41 13.56 -14.91
N ASP A 119 -0.73 13.84 -16.16
CA ASP A 119 -0.92 15.20 -16.69
C ASP A 119 -2.30 15.76 -16.31
N SER A 120 -2.38 17.09 -16.25
CA SER A 120 -3.60 17.83 -15.87
C SER A 120 -4.81 17.59 -16.79
N THR A 121 -4.58 17.04 -17.98
CA THR A 121 -5.59 16.77 -19.03
C THR A 121 -6.19 15.37 -18.94
N THR A 122 -5.65 14.49 -18.11
CA THR A 122 -6.14 13.10 -18.02
C THR A 122 -7.55 13.07 -17.45
N ASN A 123 -8.45 12.39 -18.17
CA ASN A 123 -9.82 12.17 -17.70
C ASN A 123 -9.81 11.01 -16.70
N TYR A 124 -9.87 11.34 -15.41
CA TYR A 124 -9.87 10.35 -14.33
C TYR A 124 -11.29 9.81 -14.08
N PRO A 125 -11.44 8.52 -13.79
CA PRO A 125 -12.71 7.95 -13.38
C PRO A 125 -13.07 8.47 -11.98
N MET A 126 -13.75 9.62 -11.90
CA MET A 126 -13.98 10.37 -10.65
C MET A 126 -14.62 9.54 -9.55
N GLN A 127 -15.45 8.55 -9.88
CA GLN A 127 -16.03 7.65 -8.86
C GLN A 127 -14.93 6.84 -8.17
N LEU A 128 -14.00 6.25 -8.94
CA LEU A 128 -12.86 5.51 -8.39
C LEU A 128 -11.95 6.41 -7.55
N VAL A 129 -11.60 7.58 -8.10
CA VAL A 129 -10.78 8.59 -7.42
C VAL A 129 -11.39 9.00 -6.08
N THR A 130 -12.71 9.22 -6.06
CA THR A 130 -13.43 9.61 -4.84
C THR A 130 -13.40 8.50 -3.80
N CYS A 131 -13.70 7.25 -4.19
CA CYS A 131 -13.69 6.11 -3.28
C CYS A 131 -12.28 5.90 -2.70
N LEU A 132 -11.27 5.83 -3.55
CA LEU A 132 -9.88 5.58 -3.17
C LEU A 132 -9.37 6.67 -2.22
N ALA A 133 -9.36 7.93 -2.65
CA ALA A 133 -8.82 9.03 -1.85
C ALA A 133 -9.59 9.22 -0.52
N THR A 134 -10.92 9.04 -0.52
CA THR A 134 -11.70 9.18 0.71
C THR A 134 -11.34 8.10 1.73
N LEU A 135 -11.22 6.84 1.30
CA LEU A 135 -10.87 5.73 2.19
C LEU A 135 -9.43 5.85 2.68
N GLU A 136 -8.48 6.12 1.80
CA GLU A 136 -7.07 6.26 2.18
C GLU A 136 -6.87 7.42 3.16
N CYS A 137 -7.38 8.62 2.85
CA CYS A 137 -7.30 9.75 3.75
C CYS A 137 -7.96 9.46 5.10
N HIS A 138 -9.08 8.72 5.12
CA HIS A 138 -9.74 8.33 6.35
C HIS A 138 -8.86 7.41 7.21
N PHE A 139 -8.32 6.36 6.62
CA PHE A 139 -7.47 5.43 7.37
C PHE A 139 -6.16 6.09 7.82
N LEU A 140 -5.47 6.79 6.91
CA LEU A 140 -4.18 7.41 7.22
C LEU A 140 -4.29 8.52 8.29
N SER A 141 -5.34 9.36 8.25
CA SER A 141 -5.55 10.40 9.28
C SER A 141 -5.91 9.84 10.66
N ASN A 142 -6.41 8.60 10.72
CA ASN A 142 -6.68 7.90 11.96
C ASN A 142 -5.59 6.86 12.30
N GLN A 143 -4.36 7.04 11.79
CA GLN A 143 -3.24 6.13 12.04
C GLN A 143 -3.60 4.66 11.73
N CYS A 144 -4.42 4.47 10.70
CA CYS A 144 -4.95 3.16 10.27
C CYS A 144 -5.73 2.41 11.37
N PHE A 145 -6.11 3.08 12.46
CA PHE A 145 -6.74 2.49 13.68
C PHE A 145 -5.88 1.38 14.31
N LEU A 146 -4.56 1.51 14.24
CA LEU A 146 -3.60 0.54 14.75
C LEU A 146 -2.60 1.23 15.69
N ASP A 147 -2.17 0.50 16.70
CA ASP A 147 -1.02 0.87 17.50
C ASP A 147 0.25 0.77 16.66
N GLU A 148 1.27 1.55 17.02
CA GLU A 148 2.57 1.52 16.33
C GLU A 148 3.15 0.10 16.37
N ASN A 149 3.68 -0.38 15.24
CA ASN A 149 4.23 -1.74 15.09
C ASN A 149 3.27 -2.92 15.35
N TYR A 150 1.96 -2.69 15.46
CA TYR A 150 0.99 -3.73 15.81
C TYR A 150 1.15 -5.04 15.03
N ILE A 151 1.37 -4.95 13.72
CA ILE A 151 1.51 -6.15 12.87
C ILE A 151 2.77 -6.93 13.23
N LEU A 152 3.93 -6.27 13.34
CA LEU A 152 5.20 -6.95 13.65
C LEU A 152 5.21 -7.55 15.05
N GLU A 153 4.64 -6.86 16.04
CA GLU A 153 4.54 -7.35 17.42
C GLU A 153 3.65 -8.60 17.55
N ASN A 154 2.68 -8.76 16.63
CA ASN A 154 1.75 -9.87 16.65
C ASN A 154 2.03 -10.96 15.61
N ILE A 155 3.02 -10.80 14.73
CA ILE A 155 3.26 -11.69 13.59
C ILE A 155 3.54 -13.15 14.01
N SER A 156 4.06 -13.38 15.20
CA SER A 156 4.29 -14.71 15.75
C SER A 156 3.04 -15.59 15.78
N LYS A 157 1.85 -14.99 15.89
CA LYS A 157 0.55 -15.70 15.87
C LYS A 157 0.28 -16.41 14.56
N ILE A 158 0.85 -15.90 13.45
CA ILE A 158 0.67 -16.45 12.09
C ILE A 158 1.99 -16.93 11.48
N SER A 159 3.06 -17.00 12.26
CA SER A 159 4.40 -17.38 11.78
C SER A 159 4.46 -18.78 11.15
N HIS A 160 3.52 -19.66 11.48
CA HIS A 160 3.36 -21.01 10.94
C HIS A 160 2.58 -21.08 9.62
N ILE A 161 1.91 -20.00 9.20
CA ILE A 161 1.17 -19.95 7.94
C ILE A 161 2.15 -19.65 6.80
N PRO A 162 2.09 -20.38 5.67
CA PRO A 162 2.95 -20.09 4.53
C PRO A 162 2.58 -18.74 3.89
N GLY A 163 3.60 -17.98 3.50
CA GLY A 163 3.42 -16.68 2.88
C GLY A 163 4.38 -16.41 1.72
N THR A 164 3.94 -15.64 0.74
CA THR A 164 4.80 -15.09 -0.30
C THR A 164 4.62 -13.58 -0.35
N ILE A 165 5.72 -12.86 -0.25
CA ILE A 165 5.79 -11.40 -0.31
C ILE A 165 6.44 -11.01 -1.63
N VAL A 166 5.75 -10.26 -2.47
CA VAL A 166 6.27 -9.68 -3.71
C VAL A 166 6.36 -8.17 -3.54
N HIS A 167 7.54 -7.57 -3.73
CA HIS A 167 7.73 -6.15 -3.51
C HIS A 167 8.66 -5.54 -4.56
N GLY A 168 8.28 -4.41 -5.15
CA GLY A 168 9.15 -3.72 -6.12
C GLY A 168 10.32 -3.01 -5.43
N ARG A 169 11.52 -3.10 -6.02
CA ARG A 169 12.72 -2.45 -5.46
C ARG A 169 12.55 -0.93 -5.36
N TYR A 170 11.83 -0.33 -6.29
CA TYR A 170 11.61 1.10 -6.42
C TYR A 170 10.20 1.53 -6.01
N ASP A 171 9.61 0.80 -5.06
CA ASP A 171 8.30 1.16 -4.52
C ASP A 171 8.38 2.46 -3.70
N MET A 172 7.78 3.53 -4.24
CA MET A 172 7.79 4.86 -3.64
C MET A 172 6.59 5.11 -2.71
N ILE A 173 5.63 4.18 -2.69
CA ILE A 173 4.44 4.23 -1.83
C ILE A 173 4.66 3.42 -0.56
N CYS A 174 5.05 2.15 -0.72
CA CYS A 174 5.37 1.25 0.38
C CYS A 174 6.86 0.94 0.38
N LYS A 175 7.57 1.32 1.45
CA LYS A 175 9.02 1.12 1.49
C LYS A 175 9.41 -0.36 1.50
N THR A 176 10.45 -0.72 0.75
CA THR A 176 10.98 -2.10 0.64
C THR A 176 11.39 -2.66 2.01
N GLU A 177 11.86 -1.80 2.93
CA GLU A 177 12.23 -2.20 4.29
C GLU A 177 11.05 -2.83 5.05
N ALA A 178 9.82 -2.35 4.85
CA ALA A 178 8.63 -2.94 5.49
C ALA A 178 8.43 -4.41 5.10
N ALA A 179 8.68 -4.74 3.82
CA ALA A 179 8.61 -6.13 3.34
C ALA A 179 9.74 -6.99 3.94
N GLU A 180 10.94 -6.43 4.08
CA GLU A 180 12.08 -7.11 4.70
C GLU A 180 11.85 -7.35 6.20
N ALA A 181 11.37 -6.34 6.93
CA ALA A 181 11.06 -6.44 8.35
C ALA A 181 9.98 -7.51 8.61
N LEU A 182 8.92 -7.52 7.78
CA LEU A 182 7.89 -8.54 7.86
C LEU A 182 8.45 -9.95 7.60
N HIS A 183 9.26 -10.10 6.54
CA HIS A 183 9.88 -11.40 6.21
C HIS A 183 10.78 -11.91 7.33
N LYS A 184 11.62 -11.07 7.91
CA LYS A 184 12.49 -11.43 9.04
C LYS A 184 11.70 -11.92 10.25
N ALA A 185 10.55 -11.32 10.51
CA ALA A 185 9.68 -11.71 11.63
C ALA A 185 8.74 -12.89 11.31
N TRP A 186 8.68 -13.32 10.05
CA TRP A 186 7.77 -14.37 9.59
C TRP A 186 8.51 -15.53 8.89
N PRO A 187 8.99 -16.55 9.62
CA PRO A 187 9.86 -17.61 9.11
C PRO A 187 9.29 -18.44 7.95
N GLN A 188 7.97 -18.61 7.89
CA GLN A 188 7.30 -19.35 6.81
C GLN A 188 7.00 -18.48 5.57
N SER A 189 7.49 -17.23 5.53
CA SER A 189 7.35 -16.39 4.36
C SER A 189 8.52 -16.53 3.39
N GLN A 190 8.26 -16.25 2.12
CA GLN A 190 9.27 -16.07 1.06
C GLN A 190 9.19 -14.62 0.60
N LEU A 191 10.34 -13.95 0.48
CA LEU A 191 10.43 -12.58 -0.01
C LEU A 191 11.02 -12.55 -1.42
N GLN A 192 10.30 -11.93 -2.35
CA GLN A 192 10.73 -11.67 -3.73
C GLN A 192 10.79 -10.17 -3.97
N ILE A 193 11.99 -9.59 -3.96
CA ILE A 193 12.22 -8.21 -4.37
C ILE A 193 12.40 -8.16 -5.88
N ILE A 194 11.51 -7.44 -6.55
CA ILE A 194 11.51 -7.31 -8.02
C ILE A 194 12.41 -6.13 -8.40
N PRO A 195 13.56 -6.36 -9.05
CA PRO A 195 14.63 -5.37 -9.17
C PRO A 195 14.31 -4.21 -10.09
N ASP A 196 13.35 -4.36 -11.01
CA ASP A 196 12.99 -3.43 -12.08
C ASP A 196 11.55 -2.90 -11.94
N ALA A 197 10.98 -2.93 -10.73
CA ALA A 197 9.59 -2.55 -10.52
C ALA A 197 9.37 -1.62 -9.32
N GLY A 198 8.30 -0.83 -9.40
CA GLY A 198 7.74 0.00 -8.33
C GLY A 198 6.58 -0.68 -7.61
N HIS A 199 5.50 0.11 -7.36
CA HIS A 199 4.36 -0.33 -6.55
C HIS A 199 3.31 -1.12 -7.34
N SER A 200 3.04 -0.71 -8.57
CA SER A 200 1.83 -1.15 -9.30
C SER A 200 1.86 -2.62 -9.74
N THR A 201 0.72 -3.30 -9.59
CA THR A 201 0.49 -4.63 -10.19
C THR A 201 0.48 -4.62 -11.71
N SER A 202 0.33 -3.45 -12.35
CA SER A 202 0.38 -3.30 -13.80
C SER A 202 1.80 -3.30 -14.37
N GLU A 203 2.83 -3.25 -13.52
CA GLU A 203 4.20 -3.48 -13.98
C GLU A 203 4.41 -4.96 -14.29
N PRO A 204 4.89 -5.29 -15.51
CA PRO A 204 4.90 -6.69 -15.98
C PRO A 204 5.64 -7.66 -15.06
N SER A 205 6.77 -7.24 -14.49
CA SER A 205 7.58 -8.06 -13.59
C SER A 205 6.85 -8.38 -12.29
N ILE A 206 6.11 -7.42 -11.74
CA ILE A 206 5.24 -7.64 -10.55
C ILE A 206 4.10 -8.60 -10.90
N GLY A 207 3.40 -8.36 -12.01
CA GLY A 207 2.30 -9.21 -12.46
C GLY A 207 2.75 -10.66 -12.65
N TYR A 208 3.89 -10.87 -13.30
CA TYR A 208 4.48 -12.19 -13.48
C TYR A 208 4.83 -12.89 -12.16
N ALA A 209 5.48 -12.17 -11.24
CA ALA A 209 5.85 -12.70 -9.93
C ALA A 209 4.61 -13.08 -9.10
N LEU A 210 3.55 -12.28 -9.13
CA LEU A 210 2.29 -12.59 -8.45
C LEU A 210 1.58 -13.81 -9.03
N CYS A 211 1.54 -13.95 -10.36
CA CYS A 211 0.98 -15.14 -11.01
C CYS A 211 1.76 -16.41 -10.66
N ARG A 212 3.09 -16.30 -10.57
CA ARG A 212 3.95 -17.40 -10.13
C ARG A 212 3.69 -17.75 -8.67
N ALA A 213 3.69 -16.76 -7.77
CA ALA A 213 3.41 -16.95 -6.35
C ALA A 213 2.06 -17.63 -6.11
N THR A 214 1.03 -17.26 -6.88
CA THR A 214 -0.30 -17.86 -6.77
C THR A 214 -0.29 -19.34 -7.18
N ARG A 215 0.40 -19.69 -8.26
CA ARG A 215 0.52 -21.08 -8.71
C ARG A 215 1.31 -21.94 -7.72
N ASP A 216 2.43 -21.42 -7.21
CA ASP A 216 3.29 -22.15 -6.29
C ASP A 216 2.57 -22.38 -4.95
N MET A 217 1.88 -21.38 -4.43
CA MET A 217 1.07 -21.50 -3.23
C MET A 217 -0.10 -22.49 -3.39
N SER A 218 -0.77 -22.48 -4.55
CA SER A 218 -1.84 -23.46 -4.85
C SER A 218 -1.33 -24.90 -4.80
N ARG A 219 -0.16 -25.17 -5.39
CA ARG A 219 0.48 -26.50 -5.35
C ARG A 219 0.82 -26.90 -3.92
N PHE A 220 1.47 -25.99 -3.18
CA PHE A 220 1.84 -26.23 -1.78
C PHE A 220 0.63 -26.61 -0.91
N ILE A 221 -0.49 -25.87 -1.03
CA ILE A 221 -1.71 -26.15 -0.28
C ILE A 221 -2.30 -27.52 -0.66
N GLN A 222 -2.31 -27.87 -1.95
CA GLN A 222 -2.83 -29.15 -2.42
C GLN A 222 -1.99 -30.34 -1.92
N GLU A 223 -0.67 -30.21 -1.89
CA GLU A 223 0.25 -31.24 -1.41
C GLU A 223 0.15 -31.41 0.12
N SER A 224 -0.02 -30.34 0.85
CA SER A 224 -0.18 -30.36 2.32
C SER A 224 -1.56 -30.86 2.79
N SER A 225 -2.51 -31.04 1.87
CA SER A 225 -3.87 -31.51 2.17
C SER A 225 -4.05 -33.01 1.92
N LYS A 226 -3.01 -33.67 1.41
CA LYS A 226 -2.94 -35.14 1.21
C LYS A 226 -2.32 -35.83 2.42
#